data_b912f6499dcd38c1b9e626c42dd32d51
#
_entry.id   b912f6499dcd38c1b9e626c42dd32d51
#
_cell.length_a   1.000
_cell.length_b   1.000
_cell.length_c   1.000
_cell.angle_alpha   90.00
_cell.angle_beta   90.00
_cell.angle_gamma   90.00
#
_symmetry.space_group_name_H-M   'P 1'
#
loop_
_entity.id
_entity.type
_entity.pdbx_description
1 polymer ?
#
loop_
_entity_poly.entity_id
_entity_poly.type
_entity_poly.pdbx_seq_one_letter_code
_entity_poly.pdbx_strand_id
1 'polypeptide(L)'
;MAAWGQAPQKRRVAVLNFDYGTVRSGVAAIFGTDLDVGAGISDMLVEELIKGGAYSVIERKALDRLLAEQNFSNSDRADPASAARIGRLLGVDAIIVGSITQFGRDDRQVGLGGFGRSMSKYGLGGTSVRSAKAVVAVTARLVDVETGEILAVATGDGESKRSGTSLLGAGGSGGSAGGGVMDMRSTNFANTILGEATRHAVDELAKSLTANATRIQPKVRPVEGLVADVSGNTLVINVGTRAGVRPGMTLTVKRAGREIKDPATGRVIRRVEDTLGTLTITEADEESAVGTFTGATPPKVGDTVKN
;
A
#
# COMPACT_ATOMS: atom_id res chain seq x y z
N MET A 1 31.44 -19.06 13.66
CA MET A 1 30.80 -18.74 12.38
C MET A 1 29.54 -17.97 12.68
N ALA A 2 29.53 -16.65 12.47
CA ALA A 2 28.33 -15.84 12.67
C ALA A 2 27.42 -16.05 11.46
N ALA A 3 26.27 -16.65 11.68
CA ALA A 3 25.20 -16.70 10.68
C ALA A 3 24.74 -15.25 10.43
N TRP A 4 25.06 -14.70 9.29
CA TRP A 4 24.51 -13.44 8.82
C TRP A 4 23.04 -13.69 8.53
N GLY A 5 22.19 -13.41 9.53
CA GLY A 5 20.76 -13.49 9.37
C GLY A 5 20.36 -12.56 8.24
N GLN A 6 19.76 -13.11 7.20
CA GLN A 6 19.12 -12.33 6.14
C GLN A 6 18.14 -11.36 6.81
N ALA A 7 18.36 -10.06 6.62
CA ALA A 7 17.39 -9.06 7.08
C ALA A 7 16.02 -9.43 6.48
N PRO A 8 14.95 -9.48 7.29
CA PRO A 8 13.65 -9.91 6.85
C PRO A 8 13.21 -9.05 5.66
N GLN A 9 12.92 -9.70 4.54
CA GLN A 9 12.51 -9.02 3.32
C GLN A 9 11.18 -8.32 3.58
N LYS A 10 11.16 -6.97 3.50
CA LYS A 10 9.93 -6.19 3.69
C LYS A 10 8.93 -6.57 2.61
N ARG A 11 7.67 -6.79 2.99
CA ARG A 11 6.58 -7.10 2.07
C ARG A 11 6.28 -5.87 1.22
N ARG A 12 6.23 -6.04 -0.08
CA ARG A 12 5.90 -4.94 -1.01
C ARG A 12 4.40 -4.82 -1.14
N VAL A 13 3.88 -3.64 -0.85
CA VAL A 13 2.44 -3.37 -0.95
C VAL A 13 2.17 -2.09 -1.73
N ALA A 14 0.99 -2.02 -2.34
CA ALA A 14 0.44 -0.79 -2.88
C ALA A 14 -0.87 -0.48 -2.16
N VAL A 15 -1.12 0.81 -1.90
CA VAL A 15 -2.37 1.30 -1.31
C VAL A 15 -3.17 1.98 -2.40
N LEU A 16 -4.38 1.48 -2.70
CA LEU A 16 -5.30 2.14 -3.61
C LEU A 16 -6.05 3.27 -2.89
N ASN A 17 -6.57 4.23 -3.68
CA ASN A 17 -7.47 5.24 -3.12
C ASN A 17 -8.68 4.56 -2.49
N PHE A 18 -9.04 4.99 -1.29
CA PHE A 18 -10.20 4.46 -0.61
C PHE A 18 -11.48 4.92 -1.30
N ASP A 19 -12.42 3.99 -1.44
CA ASP A 19 -13.76 4.32 -1.88
C ASP A 19 -14.47 5.16 -0.80
N TYR A 20 -15.06 6.28 -1.19
CA TYR A 20 -15.81 7.17 -0.31
C TYR A 20 -17.26 7.41 -0.81
N GLY A 21 -17.73 6.58 -1.74
CA GLY A 21 -19.07 6.68 -2.31
C GLY A 21 -20.17 6.77 -1.26
N THR A 22 -20.07 5.98 -0.19
CA THR A 22 -21.02 5.95 0.93
C THR A 22 -21.12 7.29 1.68
N VAL A 23 -20.02 8.03 1.79
CA VAL A 23 -19.96 9.29 2.58
C VAL A 23 -19.88 10.54 1.71
N ARG A 24 -19.93 10.40 0.39
CA ARG A 24 -19.72 11.47 -0.59
C ARG A 24 -20.62 12.68 -0.38
N SER A 25 -21.91 12.46 -0.11
CA SER A 25 -22.85 13.55 0.16
C SER A 25 -22.52 14.30 1.45
N GLY A 26 -22.08 13.58 2.49
CA GLY A 26 -21.63 14.17 3.74
C GLY A 26 -20.34 14.99 3.56
N VAL A 27 -19.39 14.48 2.77
CA VAL A 27 -18.15 15.20 2.39
C VAL A 27 -18.48 16.49 1.66
N ALA A 28 -19.35 16.46 0.65
CA ALA A 28 -19.77 17.64 -0.09
C ALA A 28 -20.49 18.66 0.80
N ALA A 29 -21.30 18.22 1.76
CA ALA A 29 -21.96 19.10 2.72
C ALA A 29 -20.97 19.76 3.71
N ILE A 30 -19.88 19.09 4.07
CA ILE A 30 -18.87 19.61 5.00
C ILE A 30 -17.94 20.61 4.30
N PHE A 31 -17.44 20.26 3.11
CA PHE A 31 -16.41 21.04 2.40
C PHE A 31 -16.97 22.01 1.37
N GLY A 32 -18.26 21.93 1.04
CA GLY A 32 -18.89 22.72 -0.03
C GLY A 32 -18.49 22.28 -1.45
N THR A 33 -17.72 21.22 -1.58
CA THR A 33 -17.24 20.64 -2.83
C THR A 33 -17.05 19.13 -2.68
N ASP A 34 -16.99 18.42 -3.82
CA ASP A 34 -16.67 16.98 -3.86
C ASP A 34 -15.15 16.80 -3.71
N LEU A 35 -14.68 16.77 -2.47
CA LEU A 35 -13.28 16.53 -2.14
C LEU A 35 -12.97 15.04 -2.16
N ASP A 36 -11.91 14.61 -2.84
CA ASP A 36 -11.46 13.21 -2.81
C ASP A 36 -10.79 12.87 -1.45
N VAL A 37 -11.64 12.62 -0.45
CA VAL A 37 -11.20 12.21 0.89
C VAL A 37 -10.57 10.81 0.88
N GLY A 38 -10.93 9.98 -0.12
CA GLY A 38 -10.35 8.66 -0.30
C GLY A 38 -8.86 8.72 -0.63
N ALA A 39 -8.49 9.65 -1.50
CA ALA A 39 -7.09 9.94 -1.81
C ALA A 39 -6.33 10.45 -0.58
N GLY A 40 -6.91 11.40 0.16
CA GLY A 40 -6.27 11.96 1.34
C GLY A 40 -6.00 10.93 2.45
N ILE A 41 -6.97 10.07 2.74
CA ILE A 41 -6.82 8.99 3.73
C ILE A 41 -5.79 7.96 3.28
N SER A 42 -5.77 7.61 1.98
CA SER A 42 -4.76 6.70 1.44
C SER A 42 -3.34 7.24 1.58
N ASP A 43 -3.14 8.54 1.34
CA ASP A 43 -1.83 9.19 1.50
C ASP A 43 -1.37 9.18 2.97
N MET A 44 -2.28 9.46 3.90
CA MET A 44 -1.98 9.39 5.34
C MET A 44 -1.64 7.96 5.77
N LEU A 45 -2.37 6.97 5.26
CA LEU A 45 -2.10 5.56 5.54
C LEU A 45 -0.72 5.13 5.01
N VAL A 46 -0.36 5.53 3.80
CA VAL A 46 0.97 5.27 3.21
C VAL A 46 2.07 5.79 4.13
N GLU A 47 1.94 7.03 4.63
CA GLU A 47 2.89 7.63 5.55
C GLU A 47 3.05 6.80 6.83
N GLU A 48 1.96 6.39 7.46
CA GLU A 48 2.00 5.60 8.70
C GLU A 48 2.55 4.18 8.48
N LEU A 49 2.23 3.52 7.35
CA LEU A 49 2.79 2.21 7.01
C LEU A 49 4.31 2.26 6.76
N ILE A 50 4.80 3.34 6.15
CA ILE A 50 6.25 3.56 5.95
C ILE A 50 6.94 3.76 7.31
N LYS A 51 6.38 4.59 8.20
CA LYS A 51 6.90 4.81 9.56
C LYS A 51 6.93 3.51 10.36
N GLY A 52 5.90 2.69 10.24
CA GLY A 52 5.82 1.38 10.90
C GLY A 52 6.85 0.37 10.43
N GLY A 53 7.46 0.55 9.25
CA GLY A 53 8.61 -0.19 8.75
C GLY A 53 8.36 -1.66 8.36
N ALA A 54 7.15 -2.20 8.52
CA ALA A 54 6.80 -3.58 8.19
C ALA A 54 6.64 -3.81 6.68
N TYR A 55 6.35 -2.73 5.94
CA TYR A 55 6.07 -2.76 4.51
C TYR A 55 7.09 -1.94 3.70
N SER A 56 7.26 -2.32 2.44
CA SER A 56 7.82 -1.50 1.39
C SER A 56 6.66 -1.03 0.51
N VAL A 57 6.29 0.24 0.63
CA VAL A 57 5.12 0.79 -0.07
C VAL A 57 5.54 1.34 -1.44
N ILE A 58 4.80 1.00 -2.50
CA ILE A 58 5.02 1.52 -3.85
C ILE A 58 4.47 2.94 -3.96
N GLU A 59 5.22 3.81 -4.62
CA GLU A 59 4.84 5.21 -4.80
C GLU A 59 3.54 5.35 -5.61
N ARG A 60 2.65 6.22 -5.12
CA ARG A 60 1.34 6.47 -5.71
C ARG A 60 1.39 6.98 -7.16
N LYS A 61 2.36 7.83 -7.51
CA LYS A 61 2.47 8.33 -8.89
C LYS A 61 2.70 7.24 -9.92
N ALA A 62 3.42 6.17 -9.54
CA ALA A 62 3.61 4.99 -10.39
C ALA A 62 2.27 4.24 -10.56
N LEU A 63 1.49 4.15 -9.49
CA LEU A 63 0.16 3.56 -9.48
C LEU A 63 -0.82 4.33 -10.37
N ASP A 64 -0.91 5.64 -10.21
CA ASP A 64 -1.86 6.51 -10.94
C ASP A 64 -1.60 6.47 -12.46
N ARG A 65 -0.35 6.45 -12.89
CA ARG A 65 0.01 6.29 -14.32
C ARG A 65 -0.51 4.97 -14.88
N LEU A 66 -0.28 3.89 -14.17
CA LEU A 66 -0.67 2.55 -14.59
C LEU A 66 -2.20 2.39 -14.62
N LEU A 67 -2.91 2.95 -13.65
CA LEU A 67 -4.36 2.97 -13.61
C LEU A 67 -4.97 3.79 -14.77
N ALA A 68 -4.36 4.93 -15.10
CA ALA A 68 -4.79 5.76 -16.22
C ALA A 68 -4.61 5.03 -17.57
N GLU A 69 -3.50 4.31 -17.77
CA GLU A 69 -3.24 3.52 -18.98
C GLU A 69 -4.21 2.35 -19.16
N GLN A 70 -4.70 1.78 -18.03
CA GLN A 70 -5.56 0.61 -18.03
C GLN A 70 -7.08 0.94 -17.98
N ASN A 71 -7.47 2.22 -17.99
CA ASN A 71 -8.87 2.69 -17.88
C ASN A 71 -9.62 2.15 -16.65
N PHE A 72 -8.94 1.95 -15.52
CA PHE A 72 -9.59 1.51 -14.29
C PHE A 72 -10.47 2.61 -13.70
N SER A 73 -11.75 2.29 -13.47
CA SER A 73 -12.70 3.17 -12.80
C SER A 73 -12.51 3.16 -11.26
N ASN A 74 -13.10 4.14 -10.56
CA ASN A 74 -13.03 4.18 -9.10
C ASN A 74 -13.73 2.97 -8.45
N SER A 75 -14.78 2.44 -9.06
CA SER A 75 -15.48 1.23 -8.59
C SER A 75 -14.63 -0.03 -8.67
N ASP A 76 -13.74 -0.13 -9.68
CA ASP A 76 -12.86 -1.29 -9.83
C ASP A 76 -11.78 -1.37 -8.74
N ARG A 77 -11.50 -0.26 -8.07
CA ARG A 77 -10.48 -0.19 -7.00
C ARG A 77 -10.90 -0.89 -5.71
N ALA A 78 -12.20 -1.02 -5.47
CA ALA A 78 -12.75 -1.71 -4.30
C ALA A 78 -12.94 -3.22 -4.52
N ASP A 79 -12.84 -3.70 -5.77
CA ASP A 79 -12.97 -5.12 -6.11
C ASP A 79 -11.65 -5.87 -5.93
N PRO A 80 -11.59 -6.94 -5.11
CA PRO A 80 -10.36 -7.69 -4.85
C PRO A 80 -9.71 -8.30 -6.09
N ALA A 81 -10.48 -8.76 -7.07
CA ALA A 81 -9.95 -9.37 -8.29
C ALA A 81 -9.26 -8.33 -9.19
N SER A 82 -9.85 -7.15 -9.32
CA SER A 82 -9.25 -6.02 -10.03
C SER A 82 -8.00 -5.51 -9.30
N ALA A 83 -8.04 -5.41 -7.99
CA ALA A 83 -6.89 -5.06 -7.16
C ALA A 83 -5.73 -6.04 -7.35
N ALA A 84 -5.99 -7.35 -7.32
CA ALA A 84 -4.97 -8.36 -7.55
C ALA A 84 -4.30 -8.22 -8.93
N ARG A 85 -5.06 -7.89 -9.98
CA ARG A 85 -4.54 -7.63 -11.31
C ARG A 85 -3.60 -6.43 -11.35
N ILE A 86 -4.00 -5.32 -10.73
CA ILE A 86 -3.17 -4.12 -10.57
C ILE A 86 -1.88 -4.46 -9.82
N GLY A 87 -1.96 -5.23 -8.76
CA GLY A 87 -0.82 -5.63 -7.95
C GLY A 87 0.21 -6.46 -8.72
N ARG A 88 -0.25 -7.37 -9.58
CA ARG A 88 0.65 -8.14 -10.47
C ARG A 88 1.43 -7.22 -11.41
N LEU A 89 0.77 -6.24 -12.01
CA LEU A 89 1.41 -5.25 -12.88
C LEU A 89 2.43 -4.39 -12.15
N LEU A 90 2.16 -4.00 -10.91
CA LEU A 90 3.08 -3.25 -10.05
C LEU A 90 4.21 -4.10 -9.48
N GLY A 91 4.08 -5.42 -9.56
CA GLY A 91 5.02 -6.35 -8.94
C GLY A 91 5.07 -6.22 -7.42
N VAL A 92 3.95 -5.98 -6.75
CA VAL A 92 3.81 -6.02 -5.29
C VAL A 92 3.39 -7.42 -4.81
N ASP A 93 3.52 -7.68 -3.52
CA ASP A 93 3.11 -8.96 -2.92
C ASP A 93 1.63 -8.92 -2.54
N ALA A 94 1.14 -7.78 -2.07
CA ALA A 94 -0.26 -7.56 -1.75
C ALA A 94 -0.71 -6.13 -2.06
N ILE A 95 -2.02 -5.94 -2.18
CA ILE A 95 -2.67 -4.63 -2.32
C ILE A 95 -3.57 -4.37 -1.12
N ILE A 96 -3.59 -3.12 -0.69
CA ILE A 96 -4.51 -2.60 0.31
C ILE A 96 -5.62 -1.83 -0.42
N VAL A 97 -6.85 -2.33 -0.31
CA VAL A 97 -8.07 -1.70 -0.80
C VAL A 97 -8.95 -1.33 0.37
N GLY A 98 -9.56 -0.16 0.35
CA GLY A 98 -10.36 0.29 1.47
C GLY A 98 -11.56 1.13 1.07
N SER A 99 -12.45 1.33 2.06
CA SER A 99 -13.61 2.20 1.97
C SER A 99 -13.78 3.01 3.24
N ILE A 100 -14.32 4.21 3.08
CA ILE A 100 -14.68 5.11 4.17
C ILE A 100 -16.17 4.90 4.45
N THR A 101 -16.49 4.40 5.63
CA THR A 101 -17.85 4.05 6.02
C THR A 101 -18.55 5.15 6.84
N GLN A 102 -17.75 5.98 7.53
CA GLN A 102 -18.23 7.17 8.22
C GLN A 102 -17.24 8.31 8.05
N PHE A 103 -17.73 9.52 7.83
CA PHE A 103 -16.92 10.72 7.72
C PHE A 103 -17.74 11.96 8.03
N GLY A 104 -17.46 12.64 9.15
CA GLY A 104 -18.12 13.87 9.52
C GLY A 104 -18.69 13.89 10.93
N ARG A 105 -19.96 14.30 11.09
CA ARG A 105 -20.65 14.39 12.38
C ARG A 105 -21.29 13.07 12.77
N ASP A 106 -21.24 12.76 14.05
CA ASP A 106 -22.17 11.81 14.64
C ASP A 106 -23.52 12.54 14.88
N ASP A 107 -24.42 12.41 13.91
CA ASP A 107 -25.76 12.99 13.97
C ASP A 107 -26.71 12.19 14.88
N ARG A 108 -26.22 11.55 15.90
CA ARG A 108 -27.09 11.13 17.01
C ARG A 108 -27.48 12.37 17.80
N GLN A 109 -28.35 13.18 17.20
CA GLN A 109 -29.23 14.05 17.98
C GLN A 109 -30.07 13.13 18.86
N VAL A 110 -29.65 12.96 20.09
CA VAL A 110 -30.60 12.58 21.15
C VAL A 110 -31.65 13.66 21.14
N GLY A 111 -32.76 13.35 20.50
CA GLY A 111 -33.89 14.25 20.41
C GLY A 111 -34.50 14.49 21.80
N LEU A 112 -33.95 15.45 22.52
CA LEU A 112 -34.65 16.18 23.57
C LEU A 112 -35.55 17.25 22.92
N GLY A 113 -36.17 16.88 21.78
CA GLY A 113 -36.96 17.76 20.93
C GLY A 113 -38.35 18.12 21.44
N GLY A 114 -38.66 17.94 22.70
CA GLY A 114 -39.95 18.33 23.25
C GLY A 114 -39.88 19.29 24.43
N PHE A 115 -38.87 19.19 25.26
CA PHE A 115 -38.80 19.95 26.52
C PHE A 115 -38.14 21.32 26.41
N GLY A 116 -37.23 21.52 25.43
CA GLY A 116 -36.44 22.77 25.32
C GLY A 116 -37.23 24.00 24.88
N ARG A 117 -38.37 23.85 24.18
CA ARG A 117 -39.22 24.98 23.74
C ARG A 117 -40.08 25.56 24.83
N SER A 118 -40.40 24.79 25.86
CA SER A 118 -41.26 25.28 26.97
C SER A 118 -40.50 26.09 28.03
N MET A 119 -39.18 25.86 28.19
CA MET A 119 -38.36 26.55 29.20
C MET A 119 -37.82 27.91 28.74
N SER A 120 -37.80 28.17 27.45
CA SER A 120 -37.38 29.47 26.88
C SER A 120 -38.30 30.62 27.29
N LYS A 121 -39.54 30.32 27.68
CA LYS A 121 -40.51 31.33 28.14
C LYS A 121 -40.29 31.83 29.58
N TYR A 122 -39.45 31.19 30.35
CA TYR A 122 -39.17 31.53 31.74
C TYR A 122 -37.78 32.12 31.99
N GLY A 123 -37.10 32.63 30.96
CA GLY A 123 -35.88 33.42 31.13
C GLY A 123 -34.64 32.66 31.66
N LEU A 124 -34.72 31.33 31.81
CA LEU A 124 -33.56 30.50 32.11
C LEU A 124 -32.87 30.17 30.80
N GLY A 125 -32.02 31.08 30.35
CA GLY A 125 -31.13 30.88 29.22
C GLY A 125 -30.23 29.66 29.45
N GLY A 126 -30.67 28.49 28.98
CA GLY A 126 -29.83 27.29 28.97
C GLY A 126 -28.66 27.59 28.08
N THR A 127 -27.45 27.64 28.65
CA THR A 127 -26.22 27.62 27.92
C THR A 127 -26.18 26.32 27.12
N SER A 128 -26.56 26.38 25.84
CA SER A 128 -26.42 25.26 24.92
C SER A 128 -24.93 25.07 24.70
N VAL A 129 -24.30 24.19 25.46
CA VAL A 129 -22.94 23.76 25.20
C VAL A 129 -22.97 23.03 23.86
N ARG A 130 -22.61 23.73 22.80
CA ARG A 130 -22.44 23.13 21.49
C ARG A 130 -21.13 22.34 21.54
N SER A 131 -21.20 21.05 21.78
CA SER A 131 -20.07 20.16 21.58
C SER A 131 -20.14 19.65 20.14
N ALA A 132 -19.08 19.89 19.38
CA ALA A 132 -18.93 19.28 18.07
C ALA A 132 -18.21 17.93 18.25
N LYS A 133 -18.78 16.88 17.66
CA LYS A 133 -18.20 15.54 17.61
C LYS A 133 -17.93 15.19 16.16
N ALA A 134 -16.68 14.83 15.84
CA ALA A 134 -16.30 14.26 14.57
C ALA A 134 -16.11 12.76 14.70
N VAL A 135 -16.54 12.01 13.70
CA VAL A 135 -16.35 10.56 13.60
C VAL A 135 -15.86 10.21 12.21
N VAL A 136 -14.84 9.35 12.15
CA VAL A 136 -14.32 8.78 10.91
C VAL A 136 -14.17 7.29 11.12
N ALA A 137 -14.74 6.48 10.22
CA ALA A 137 -14.55 5.04 10.21
C ALA A 137 -14.09 4.58 8.84
N VAL A 138 -13.04 3.78 8.83
CA VAL A 138 -12.42 3.25 7.62
C VAL A 138 -12.25 1.74 7.73
N THR A 139 -12.42 1.04 6.62
CA THR A 139 -12.18 -0.39 6.53
C THR A 139 -11.25 -0.66 5.39
N ALA A 140 -10.27 -1.52 5.57
CA ALA A 140 -9.36 -1.95 4.52
C ALA A 140 -9.23 -3.47 4.47
N ARG A 141 -8.95 -3.99 3.28
CA ARG A 141 -8.67 -5.39 3.00
C ARG A 141 -7.26 -5.51 2.45
N LEU A 142 -6.52 -6.47 2.97
CA LEU A 142 -5.22 -6.86 2.44
C LEU A 142 -5.45 -8.01 1.46
N VAL A 143 -5.18 -7.80 0.19
CA VAL A 143 -5.48 -8.74 -0.90
C VAL A 143 -4.18 -9.27 -1.48
N ASP A 144 -4.03 -10.60 -1.54
CA ASP A 144 -2.93 -11.25 -2.24
C ASP A 144 -3.05 -11.02 -3.75
N VAL A 145 -1.96 -10.64 -4.40
CA VAL A 145 -2.01 -10.27 -5.83
C VAL A 145 -2.02 -11.49 -6.77
N GLU A 146 -1.66 -12.68 -6.30
CA GLU A 146 -1.69 -13.91 -7.11
C GLU A 146 -3.03 -14.57 -7.10
N THR A 147 -3.53 -14.82 -5.88
CA THR A 147 -4.75 -15.57 -5.67
C THR A 147 -5.99 -14.69 -5.71
N GLY A 148 -5.85 -13.40 -5.40
CA GLY A 148 -6.97 -12.48 -5.18
C GLY A 148 -7.65 -12.69 -3.83
N GLU A 149 -7.08 -13.53 -2.97
CA GLU A 149 -7.63 -13.82 -1.64
C GLU A 149 -7.47 -12.64 -0.68
N ILE A 150 -8.46 -12.45 0.17
CA ILE A 150 -8.39 -11.47 1.26
C ILE A 150 -7.63 -12.10 2.43
N LEU A 151 -6.38 -11.68 2.62
CA LEU A 151 -5.52 -12.16 3.69
C LEU A 151 -5.91 -11.63 5.07
N ALA A 152 -6.43 -10.42 5.12
CA ALA A 152 -6.88 -9.77 6.34
C ALA A 152 -7.88 -8.66 6.04
N VAL A 153 -8.72 -8.37 7.02
CA VAL A 153 -9.56 -7.16 7.08
C VAL A 153 -9.11 -6.37 8.30
N ALA A 154 -8.95 -5.08 8.12
CA ALA A 154 -8.56 -4.12 9.15
C ALA A 154 -9.57 -2.98 9.19
N THR A 155 -9.88 -2.50 10.37
CA THR A 155 -10.73 -1.32 10.59
C THR A 155 -9.94 -0.28 11.37
N GLY A 156 -10.33 0.96 11.22
CA GLY A 156 -9.84 2.06 12.03
C GLY A 156 -10.97 3.03 12.30
N ASP A 157 -11.17 3.29 13.58
CA ASP A 157 -12.22 4.18 14.07
C ASP A 157 -11.57 5.38 14.78
N GLY A 158 -12.00 6.58 14.40
CA GLY A 158 -11.50 7.81 14.98
C GLY A 158 -12.64 8.73 15.43
N GLU A 159 -12.51 9.20 16.64
CA GLU A 159 -13.44 10.15 17.24
C GLU A 159 -12.66 11.33 17.82
N SER A 160 -13.19 12.55 17.62
CA SER A 160 -12.70 13.75 18.31
C SER A 160 -13.88 14.62 18.74
N LYS A 161 -13.76 15.17 19.96
CA LYS A 161 -14.78 16.04 20.54
C LYS A 161 -14.14 17.31 21.10
N ARG A 162 -14.71 18.46 20.75
CA ARG A 162 -14.37 19.75 21.39
C ARG A 162 -15.62 20.56 21.67
N SER A 163 -15.72 21.15 22.86
CA SER A 163 -16.78 22.10 23.18
C SER A 163 -16.41 23.48 22.62
N GLY A 164 -17.40 24.16 22.04
CA GLY A 164 -17.23 25.53 21.52
C GLY A 164 -16.59 25.66 20.14
N THR A 165 -16.31 24.55 19.43
CA THR A 165 -15.68 24.54 18.10
C THR A 165 -16.62 23.96 17.02
N SER A 166 -16.40 24.34 15.78
CA SER A 166 -17.03 23.71 14.61
C SER A 166 -16.20 22.52 14.12
N LEU A 167 -16.76 21.71 13.24
CA LEU A 167 -16.12 20.51 12.67
C LEU A 167 -14.77 20.80 11.99
N LEU A 168 -14.66 22.00 11.38
CA LEU A 168 -13.49 22.46 10.61
C LEU A 168 -12.69 23.57 11.34
N GLY A 169 -12.91 23.78 12.62
CA GLY A 169 -12.15 24.75 13.43
C GLY A 169 -13.03 25.77 14.14
N ALA A 170 -12.43 26.69 14.92
CA ALA A 170 -13.12 27.76 15.62
C ALA A 170 -13.72 28.72 14.60
N GLY A 171 -15.05 28.69 14.45
CA GLY A 171 -15.79 29.65 13.64
C GLY A 171 -15.77 31.02 14.31
N GLY A 172 -14.88 31.90 13.89
CA GLY A 172 -15.08 33.33 14.06
C GLY A 172 -16.33 33.74 13.32
N SER A 173 -17.24 34.45 13.97
CA SER A 173 -18.43 35.01 13.36
C SER A 173 -18.07 35.83 12.11
N GLY A 174 -18.58 35.42 10.93
CA GLY A 174 -18.60 36.26 9.75
C GLY A 174 -17.34 36.23 8.88
N GLY A 175 -16.90 35.07 8.49
CA GLY A 175 -15.90 34.92 7.40
C GLY A 175 -16.41 33.87 6.43
N SER A 176 -16.75 34.31 5.20
CA SER A 176 -16.91 33.43 4.06
C SER A 176 -15.73 32.45 4.04
N ALA A 177 -16.02 31.15 4.04
CA ALA A 177 -15.06 30.14 3.66
C ALA A 177 -14.58 30.50 2.24
N GLY A 178 -13.51 31.25 2.15
CA GLY A 178 -12.82 31.50 0.90
C GLY A 178 -12.55 30.13 0.27
N GLY A 179 -12.94 29.94 -0.98
CA GLY A 179 -12.87 28.70 -1.73
C GLY A 179 -11.44 28.21 -2.00
N GLY A 180 -10.64 28.11 -0.95
CA GLY A 180 -9.37 27.41 -0.96
C GLY A 180 -9.63 25.92 -0.87
N VAL A 181 -9.12 25.17 -1.80
CA VAL A 181 -9.12 23.71 -1.77
C VAL A 181 -8.51 23.26 -0.44
N MET A 182 -9.33 22.70 0.47
CA MET A 182 -8.85 22.23 1.75
C MET A 182 -8.08 20.94 1.54
N ASP A 183 -6.78 21.01 1.62
CA ASP A 183 -5.89 19.84 1.51
C ASP A 183 -5.91 19.09 2.85
N MET A 184 -6.32 17.82 2.82
CA MET A 184 -6.31 16.94 3.99
C MET A 184 -4.92 16.72 4.58
N ARG A 185 -3.86 17.00 3.82
CA ARG A 185 -2.46 16.95 4.25
C ARG A 185 -2.01 18.24 4.91
N SER A 186 -2.82 19.29 4.87
CA SER A 186 -2.46 20.59 5.43
C SER A 186 -2.50 20.57 6.96
N THR A 187 -1.61 21.36 7.58
CA THR A 187 -1.63 21.60 9.02
C THR A 187 -2.96 22.19 9.49
N ASN A 188 -3.63 22.96 8.64
CA ASN A 188 -4.93 23.55 8.95
C ASN A 188 -5.99 22.46 9.12
N PHE A 189 -6.06 21.46 8.22
CA PHE A 189 -6.98 20.33 8.38
C PHE A 189 -6.60 19.49 9.61
N ALA A 190 -5.31 19.17 9.79
CA ALA A 190 -4.81 18.36 10.90
C ALA A 190 -5.18 18.92 12.28
N ASN A 191 -5.35 20.25 12.39
CA ASN A 191 -5.73 20.93 13.62
C ASN A 191 -7.26 20.99 13.85
N THR A 192 -8.05 20.52 12.92
CA THR A 192 -9.51 20.43 13.08
C THR A 192 -9.88 19.16 13.86
N ILE A 193 -11.09 19.15 14.44
CA ILE A 193 -11.60 17.94 15.11
C ILE A 193 -11.83 16.80 14.11
N LEU A 194 -12.15 17.12 12.85
CA LEU A 194 -12.30 16.13 11.79
C LEU A 194 -10.92 15.57 11.36
N GLY A 195 -9.91 16.42 11.26
CA GLY A 195 -8.55 15.99 10.98
C GLY A 195 -7.96 15.12 12.09
N GLU A 196 -8.25 15.44 13.35
CA GLU A 196 -7.85 14.63 14.50
C GLU A 196 -8.54 13.25 14.49
N ALA A 197 -9.85 13.21 14.26
CA ALA A 197 -10.58 11.95 14.11
C ALA A 197 -10.05 11.12 12.93
N THR A 198 -9.76 11.77 11.80
CA THR A 198 -9.18 11.09 10.63
C THR A 198 -7.83 10.45 10.96
N ARG A 199 -6.96 11.18 11.67
CA ARG A 199 -5.66 10.66 12.09
C ARG A 199 -5.80 9.46 12.99
N HIS A 200 -6.67 9.51 14.01
CA HIS A 200 -6.91 8.39 14.90
C HIS A 200 -7.38 7.14 14.13
N ALA A 201 -8.32 7.30 13.19
CA ALA A 201 -8.78 6.19 12.35
C ALA A 201 -7.66 5.59 11.51
N VAL A 202 -6.82 6.43 10.89
CA VAL A 202 -5.69 5.98 10.06
C VAL A 202 -4.61 5.29 10.90
N ASP A 203 -4.29 5.82 12.08
CA ASP A 203 -3.31 5.22 13.00
C ASP A 203 -3.77 3.83 13.46
N GLU A 204 -5.04 3.67 13.82
CA GLU A 204 -5.61 2.39 14.22
C GLU A 204 -5.59 1.38 13.07
N LEU A 205 -6.02 1.83 11.88
CA LEU A 205 -5.97 1.03 10.66
C LEU A 205 -4.54 0.58 10.33
N ALA A 206 -3.56 1.47 10.39
CA ALA A 206 -2.16 1.18 10.12
C ALA A 206 -1.58 0.15 11.11
N LYS A 207 -1.90 0.28 12.41
CA LYS A 207 -1.53 -0.71 13.43
C LYS A 207 -2.11 -2.07 13.13
N SER A 208 -3.40 -2.14 12.81
CA SER A 208 -4.10 -3.38 12.46
C SER A 208 -3.51 -4.04 11.22
N LEU A 209 -3.22 -3.27 10.16
CA LEU A 209 -2.56 -3.76 8.95
C LEU A 209 -1.15 -4.27 9.25
N THR A 210 -0.38 -3.52 10.04
CA THR A 210 1.00 -3.90 10.41
C THR A 210 1.04 -5.21 11.19
N ALA A 211 0.10 -5.44 12.11
CA ALA A 211 -0.04 -6.70 12.84
C ALA A 211 -0.32 -7.89 11.90
N ASN A 212 -0.96 -7.66 10.77
CA ASN A 212 -1.27 -8.68 9.76
C ASN A 212 -0.20 -8.81 8.65
N ALA A 213 0.91 -8.06 8.72
CA ALA A 213 1.94 -8.08 7.70
C ALA A 213 2.54 -9.49 7.46
N THR A 214 2.62 -10.32 8.49
CA THR A 214 3.15 -11.69 8.42
C THR A 214 2.29 -12.63 7.58
N ARG A 215 1.03 -12.30 7.32
CA ARG A 215 0.14 -13.10 6.46
C ARG A 215 0.52 -13.00 4.98
N ILE A 216 1.21 -11.92 4.58
CA ILE A 216 1.76 -11.81 3.24
C ILE A 216 2.99 -12.70 3.16
N GLN A 217 2.98 -13.67 2.27
CA GLN A 217 4.17 -14.44 1.97
C GLN A 217 5.06 -13.63 1.02
N PRO A 218 6.31 -13.30 1.43
CA PRO A 218 7.21 -12.59 0.53
C PRO A 218 7.48 -13.46 -0.68
N LYS A 219 7.25 -12.93 -1.87
CA LYS A 219 7.52 -13.66 -3.10
C LYS A 219 9.01 -13.66 -3.37
N VAL A 220 9.57 -14.84 -3.49
CA VAL A 220 10.89 -15.00 -4.10
C VAL A 220 10.68 -14.69 -5.59
N ARG A 221 11.08 -13.48 -6.02
CA ARG A 221 11.05 -13.15 -7.44
C ARG A 221 12.09 -14.03 -8.13
N PRO A 222 11.72 -14.72 -9.19
CA PRO A 222 12.71 -15.43 -9.96
C PRO A 222 13.70 -14.39 -10.50
N VAL A 223 14.94 -14.47 -10.02
CA VAL A 223 16.06 -13.78 -10.64
C VAL A 223 16.52 -14.67 -11.78
N GLU A 224 16.50 -14.14 -12.98
CA GLU A 224 17.03 -14.83 -14.17
C GLU A 224 17.94 -13.86 -14.91
N GLY A 225 19.17 -14.28 -15.12
CA GLY A 225 20.18 -13.51 -15.83
C GLY A 225 21.18 -14.42 -16.54
N LEU A 226 22.17 -13.81 -17.15
CA LEU A 226 23.27 -14.49 -17.84
C LEU A 226 24.61 -14.14 -17.22
N VAL A 227 25.53 -15.09 -17.27
CA VAL A 227 26.94 -14.84 -16.98
C VAL A 227 27.48 -13.94 -18.08
N ALA A 228 27.94 -12.75 -17.72
CA ALA A 228 28.50 -11.75 -18.63
C ALA A 228 30.02 -11.85 -18.73
N ASP A 229 30.69 -12.24 -17.63
CA ASP A 229 32.15 -12.45 -17.60
C ASP A 229 32.53 -13.55 -16.62
N VAL A 230 33.68 -14.21 -16.89
CA VAL A 230 34.22 -15.29 -16.06
C VAL A 230 35.69 -15.01 -15.82
N SER A 231 36.09 -14.81 -14.58
CA SER A 231 37.48 -14.63 -14.15
C SER A 231 37.81 -15.61 -13.01
N GLY A 232 38.32 -16.77 -13.37
CA GLY A 232 38.53 -17.86 -12.40
C GLY A 232 37.24 -18.31 -11.76
N ASN A 233 37.10 -18.14 -10.43
CA ASN A 233 35.90 -18.44 -9.69
C ASN A 233 34.97 -17.21 -9.53
N THR A 234 35.34 -16.03 -10.02
CA THR A 234 34.52 -14.83 -9.96
C THR A 234 33.72 -14.72 -11.24
N LEU A 235 32.42 -14.55 -11.10
CA LEU A 235 31.49 -14.32 -12.20
C LEU A 235 30.87 -12.93 -12.10
N VAL A 236 30.72 -12.29 -13.25
CA VAL A 236 29.86 -11.09 -13.42
C VAL A 236 28.58 -11.52 -14.12
N ILE A 237 27.45 -11.09 -13.61
CA ILE A 237 26.14 -11.37 -14.19
C ILE A 237 25.45 -10.08 -14.61
N ASN A 238 24.62 -10.14 -15.65
CA ASN A 238 23.92 -8.99 -16.25
C ASN A 238 22.61 -8.64 -15.56
N VAL A 239 22.47 -8.99 -14.28
CA VAL A 239 21.31 -8.66 -13.44
C VAL A 239 21.79 -8.18 -12.07
N GLY A 240 21.20 -7.11 -11.59
CA GLY A 240 21.59 -6.43 -10.34
C GLY A 240 20.42 -6.18 -9.41
N THR A 241 20.54 -5.13 -8.60
CA THR A 241 19.54 -4.78 -7.57
C THR A 241 18.17 -4.48 -8.14
N ARG A 242 18.06 -3.99 -9.38
CA ARG A 242 16.78 -3.80 -10.08
C ARG A 242 16.02 -5.11 -10.27
N ALA A 243 16.75 -6.21 -10.53
CA ALA A 243 16.16 -7.55 -10.63
C ALA A 243 16.00 -8.26 -9.28
N GLY A 244 16.37 -7.61 -8.17
CA GLY A 244 16.26 -8.15 -6.82
C GLY A 244 17.52 -8.90 -6.34
N VAL A 245 18.62 -8.84 -7.09
CA VAL A 245 19.92 -9.41 -6.66
C VAL A 245 20.48 -8.61 -5.50
N ARG A 246 21.06 -9.30 -4.52
CA ARG A 246 21.66 -8.69 -3.32
C ARG A 246 22.92 -9.44 -2.90
N PRO A 247 23.88 -8.75 -2.27
CA PRO A 247 25.01 -9.41 -1.63
C PRO A 247 24.55 -10.50 -0.65
N GLY A 248 25.22 -11.64 -0.66
CA GLY A 248 24.87 -12.82 0.12
C GLY A 248 23.81 -13.73 -0.51
N MET A 249 23.18 -13.34 -1.61
CA MET A 249 22.23 -14.18 -2.33
C MET A 249 22.94 -15.31 -3.05
N THR A 250 22.34 -16.50 -3.08
CA THR A 250 22.84 -17.66 -3.81
C THR A 250 21.97 -17.92 -5.03
N LEU A 251 22.61 -17.99 -6.21
CA LEU A 251 21.96 -18.30 -7.48
C LEU A 251 22.52 -19.61 -8.03
N THR A 252 21.68 -20.37 -8.72
CA THR A 252 22.09 -21.59 -9.43
C THR A 252 22.57 -21.23 -10.83
N VAL A 253 23.77 -21.67 -11.20
CA VAL A 253 24.32 -21.49 -12.54
C VAL A 253 23.99 -22.73 -13.38
N LYS A 254 23.41 -22.50 -14.54
CA LYS A 254 22.92 -23.54 -15.45
C LYS A 254 23.40 -23.30 -16.87
N ARG A 255 23.65 -24.37 -17.61
CA ARG A 255 23.93 -24.32 -19.03
C ARG A 255 22.79 -24.87 -19.83
N ALA A 256 22.46 -24.20 -20.91
CA ALA A 256 21.47 -24.72 -21.87
C ALA A 256 22.05 -26.01 -22.49
N GLY A 257 21.34 -27.11 -22.28
CA GLY A 257 21.68 -28.41 -22.85
C GLY A 257 20.83 -28.65 -24.13
N ARG A 258 20.36 -29.89 -24.29
CA ARG A 258 19.62 -30.29 -25.50
C ARG A 258 18.18 -29.79 -25.51
N GLU A 259 17.70 -29.47 -26.70
CA GLU A 259 16.27 -29.22 -26.94
C GLU A 259 15.55 -30.53 -27.21
N ILE A 260 14.46 -30.78 -26.50
CA ILE A 260 13.54 -31.88 -26.79
C ILE A 260 12.43 -31.31 -27.68
N LYS A 261 12.31 -31.90 -28.87
CA LYS A 261 11.30 -31.50 -29.86
C LYS A 261 10.18 -32.53 -29.90
N ASP A 262 8.98 -32.08 -30.10
CA ASP A 262 7.83 -32.93 -30.42
C ASP A 262 8.07 -33.64 -31.75
N PRO A 263 8.06 -34.98 -31.80
CA PRO A 263 8.34 -35.73 -32.99
C PRO A 263 7.27 -35.53 -34.08
N ALA A 264 6.05 -35.16 -33.71
CA ALA A 264 4.95 -34.95 -34.69
C ALA A 264 4.94 -33.55 -35.29
N THR A 265 5.33 -32.52 -34.49
CA THR A 265 5.18 -31.11 -34.90
C THR A 265 6.54 -30.41 -35.09
N GLY A 266 7.66 -31.02 -34.68
CA GLY A 266 9.00 -30.42 -34.68
C GLY A 266 9.18 -29.26 -33.69
N ARG A 267 8.16 -28.88 -32.94
CA ARG A 267 8.20 -27.78 -31.95
C ARG A 267 9.04 -28.18 -30.74
N VAL A 268 9.82 -27.22 -30.20
CA VAL A 268 10.54 -27.42 -28.94
C VAL A 268 9.53 -27.47 -27.81
N ILE A 269 9.43 -28.65 -27.15
CA ILE A 269 8.55 -28.87 -25.99
C ILE A 269 9.29 -28.67 -24.67
N ARG A 270 10.63 -28.86 -24.65
CA ARG A 270 11.44 -28.67 -23.45
C ARG A 270 12.87 -28.35 -23.80
N ARG A 271 13.48 -27.45 -23.05
CA ARG A 271 14.93 -27.26 -23.00
C ARG A 271 15.43 -27.91 -21.71
N VAL A 272 16.40 -28.81 -21.84
CA VAL A 272 17.07 -29.40 -20.68
C VAL A 272 18.19 -28.45 -20.28
N GLU A 273 18.32 -28.16 -19.00
CA GLU A 273 19.38 -27.32 -18.44
C GLU A 273 20.26 -28.18 -17.52
N ASP A 274 21.54 -28.12 -17.70
CA ASP A 274 22.50 -28.80 -16.81
C ASP A 274 22.95 -27.85 -15.71
N THR A 275 22.79 -28.23 -14.44
CA THR A 275 23.26 -27.45 -13.30
C THR A 275 24.77 -27.57 -13.17
N LEU A 276 25.48 -26.43 -13.22
CA LEU A 276 26.94 -26.37 -13.11
C LEU A 276 27.42 -26.18 -11.68
N GLY A 277 26.67 -25.42 -10.88
CA GLY A 277 27.01 -25.08 -9.51
C GLY A 277 26.21 -23.92 -8.98
N THR A 278 26.72 -23.26 -7.94
CA THR A 278 26.09 -22.13 -7.27
C THR A 278 26.98 -20.89 -7.33
N LEU A 279 26.39 -19.73 -7.49
CA LEU A 279 27.02 -18.42 -7.47
C LEU A 279 26.57 -17.69 -6.21
N THR A 280 27.49 -17.36 -5.30
CA THR A 280 27.22 -16.53 -4.14
C THR A 280 27.57 -15.08 -4.46
N ILE A 281 26.60 -14.18 -4.44
CA ILE A 281 26.78 -12.77 -4.78
C ILE A 281 27.58 -12.07 -3.68
N THR A 282 28.67 -11.40 -4.08
CA THR A 282 29.50 -10.58 -3.18
C THR A 282 29.15 -9.10 -3.27
N GLU A 283 28.85 -8.60 -4.49
CA GLU A 283 28.52 -7.21 -4.76
C GLU A 283 27.39 -7.14 -5.79
N ALA A 284 26.54 -6.12 -5.69
CA ALA A 284 25.45 -5.90 -6.64
C ALA A 284 25.25 -4.40 -6.90
N ASP A 285 25.40 -4.03 -8.18
CA ASP A 285 25.03 -2.72 -8.74
C ASP A 285 23.58 -2.73 -9.23
N GLU A 286 23.14 -1.64 -9.88
CA GLU A 286 21.76 -1.55 -10.38
C GLU A 286 21.43 -2.61 -11.44
N GLU A 287 22.34 -2.87 -12.38
CA GLU A 287 22.12 -3.72 -13.57
C GLU A 287 23.05 -4.93 -13.63
N SER A 288 24.05 -5.03 -12.76
CA SER A 288 25.02 -6.12 -12.71
C SER A 288 25.28 -6.57 -11.28
N ALA A 289 25.83 -7.77 -11.15
CA ALA A 289 26.32 -8.25 -9.87
C ALA A 289 27.56 -9.13 -10.07
N VAL A 290 28.38 -9.17 -9.02
CA VAL A 290 29.61 -9.99 -8.97
C VAL A 290 29.42 -11.02 -7.86
N GLY A 291 29.93 -12.22 -8.09
CA GLY A 291 29.86 -13.27 -7.08
C GLY A 291 30.94 -14.33 -7.26
N THR A 292 31.03 -15.19 -6.25
CA THR A 292 31.95 -16.33 -6.24
C THR A 292 31.21 -17.60 -6.62
N PHE A 293 31.68 -18.26 -7.66
CA PHE A 293 31.16 -19.54 -8.15
C PHE A 293 31.76 -20.72 -7.40
N THR A 294 30.92 -21.69 -7.08
CA THR A 294 31.31 -23.00 -6.51
C THR A 294 30.58 -24.10 -7.28
N GLY A 295 31.33 -24.93 -7.98
CA GLY A 295 30.76 -26.03 -8.76
C GLY A 295 31.85 -26.89 -9.41
N ALA A 296 31.45 -28.05 -9.91
CA ALA A 296 32.37 -29.03 -10.53
C ALA A 296 32.69 -28.72 -12.01
N THR A 297 31.76 -28.05 -12.70
CA THR A 297 31.89 -27.72 -14.12
C THR A 297 32.16 -26.24 -14.29
N PRO A 298 33.24 -25.83 -14.99
CA PRO A 298 33.53 -24.41 -15.16
C PRO A 298 32.41 -23.67 -15.95
N PRO A 299 31.97 -22.53 -15.44
CA PRO A 299 30.97 -21.70 -16.11
C PRO A 299 31.57 -21.02 -17.34
N LYS A 300 30.71 -20.58 -18.25
CA LYS A 300 31.06 -19.81 -19.45
C LYS A 300 30.14 -18.61 -19.60
N VAL A 301 30.59 -17.59 -20.32
CA VAL A 301 29.79 -16.48 -20.75
C VAL A 301 28.56 -17.01 -21.51
N GLY A 302 27.35 -16.52 -21.15
CA GLY A 302 26.08 -16.97 -21.68
C GLY A 302 25.41 -18.10 -20.90
N ASP A 303 26.03 -18.66 -19.86
CA ASP A 303 25.34 -19.57 -18.93
C ASP A 303 24.28 -18.80 -18.15
N THR A 304 23.15 -19.44 -17.86
CA THR A 304 22.01 -18.83 -17.15
C THR A 304 22.22 -18.89 -15.65
N VAL A 305 21.86 -17.82 -14.94
CA VAL A 305 21.80 -17.80 -13.47
C VAL A 305 20.34 -17.64 -13.02
N LYS A 306 19.92 -18.49 -12.07
CA LYS A 306 18.55 -18.48 -11.53
C LYS A 306 18.57 -18.71 -10.02
N ASN A 307 17.60 -18.13 -9.28
CA ASN A 307 17.36 -18.49 -7.88
C ASN A 307 16.42 -19.67 -7.74
#